data_41c3f80214761a547484910904a27d50
#
_entry.id   41c3f80214761a547484910904a27d50
#
_cell.length_a   1.000
_cell.length_b   1.000
_cell.length_c   1.000
_cell.angle_alpha   90.00
_cell.angle_beta   90.00
_cell.angle_gamma   90.00
#
_symmetry.space_group_name_H-M   'P 1'
#
loop_
_entity.id
_entity.type
_entity.pdbx_description
1 polymer ?
#
loop_
_entity_poly.entity_id
_entity_poly.type
_entity_poly.pdbx_seq_one_letter_code
_entity_poly.pdbx_strand_id
1 'polypeptide(L)'
;KEEIIDIVKEAGIVGMGGAGFPTHVKLSPKDPNKIEYVIANCAECEPYLTSDYRRMMEEPDKLIGGLKIMLKLFDNAHGILAVEDNKPDCISLLKQLTKNDPQITVKALKTKYPQGAERQLIYATTGRKINSSMLPADVGCIVDNVDTVVAIYRAVTEGRPLMERIITVTGDAVANPRNFRVPIGMSYQELLDVAGGFKQEPEKIICGGPMMGFGMFQLDVPTTKTSTALLALTQDDVSAMEPSPCINCGRCVEACPGRIVPSLLATYAEHFD
;
A
#
# COMPACT_ATOMS: atom_id res chain seq x y z
N LYS A 1 -14.78 -7.55 21.24
CA LYS A 1 -13.54 -7.62 20.46
C LYS A 1 -13.62 -8.76 19.45
N GLU A 2 -13.96 -9.97 19.88
CA GLU A 2 -14.11 -11.17 19.03
C GLU A 2 -15.07 -10.94 17.86
N GLU A 3 -16.24 -10.36 18.11
CA GLU A 3 -17.24 -10.05 17.08
C GLU A 3 -16.68 -9.19 15.95
N ILE A 4 -15.83 -8.19 16.23
CA ILE A 4 -15.18 -7.36 15.19
C ILE A 4 -14.25 -8.23 14.36
N ILE A 5 -13.48 -9.11 14.98
CA ILE A 5 -12.54 -10.00 14.30
C ILE A 5 -13.29 -10.98 13.39
N ASP A 6 -14.40 -11.54 13.87
CA ASP A 6 -15.26 -12.44 13.09
C ASP A 6 -15.88 -11.72 11.89
N ILE A 7 -16.40 -10.50 12.06
CA ILE A 7 -16.92 -9.69 10.95
C ILE A 7 -15.83 -9.44 9.90
N VAL A 8 -14.62 -9.05 10.31
CA VAL A 8 -13.49 -8.80 9.40
C VAL A 8 -13.11 -10.07 8.64
N LYS A 9 -13.16 -11.23 9.30
CA LYS A 9 -12.88 -12.54 8.69
C LYS A 9 -13.95 -12.92 7.67
N GLU A 10 -15.24 -12.86 8.06
CA GLU A 10 -16.36 -13.20 7.17
C GLU A 10 -16.49 -12.23 5.98
N ALA A 11 -16.16 -10.95 6.19
CA ALA A 11 -16.08 -9.97 5.12
C ALA A 11 -14.90 -10.19 4.15
N GLY A 12 -14.03 -11.16 4.43
CA GLY A 12 -12.90 -11.54 3.58
C GLY A 12 -11.84 -10.45 3.43
N ILE A 13 -11.65 -9.60 4.46
CA ILE A 13 -10.71 -8.48 4.40
C ILE A 13 -9.28 -8.98 4.52
N VAL A 14 -8.44 -8.51 3.61
CA VAL A 14 -7.00 -8.78 3.55
C VAL A 14 -6.22 -7.48 3.48
N GLY A 15 -4.92 -7.52 3.76
CA GLY A 15 -4.03 -6.39 3.61
C GLY A 15 -3.90 -5.96 2.15
N MET A 16 -4.46 -4.81 1.79
CA MET A 16 -4.61 -4.35 0.41
C MET A 16 -3.43 -3.53 -0.13
N GLY A 17 -2.49 -3.16 0.72
CA GLY A 17 -1.26 -2.45 0.32
C GLY A 17 -0.05 -3.36 0.06
N GLY A 18 -0.25 -4.68 -0.08
CA GLY A 18 0.87 -5.62 -0.24
C GLY A 18 0.44 -7.05 -0.49
N ALA A 19 0.98 -8.00 0.28
CA ALA A 19 0.88 -9.45 0.05
C ALA A 19 -0.50 -10.09 0.32
N GLY A 20 -1.53 -9.32 0.64
CA GLY A 20 -2.87 -9.86 0.88
C GLY A 20 -2.99 -10.68 2.18
N PHE A 21 -2.19 -10.39 3.18
CA PHE A 21 -2.24 -11.10 4.46
C PHE A 21 -3.61 -10.94 5.12
N PRO A 22 -4.23 -12.02 5.65
CA PRO A 22 -5.55 -11.97 6.26
C PRO A 22 -5.60 -10.98 7.45
N THR A 23 -6.45 -9.95 7.35
CA THR A 23 -6.49 -8.87 8.33
C THR A 23 -6.96 -9.36 9.70
N HIS A 24 -7.92 -10.30 9.76
CA HIS A 24 -8.37 -10.86 11.04
C HIS A 24 -7.24 -11.53 11.84
N VAL A 25 -6.25 -12.16 11.15
CA VAL A 25 -5.06 -12.74 11.82
C VAL A 25 -4.16 -11.64 12.37
N LYS A 26 -3.96 -10.56 11.59
CA LYS A 26 -3.18 -9.39 12.04
C LYS A 26 -3.80 -8.73 13.27
N LEU A 27 -5.13 -8.64 13.31
CA LEU A 27 -5.89 -8.06 14.42
C LEU A 27 -6.01 -8.99 15.65
N SER A 28 -5.49 -10.23 15.56
CA SER A 28 -5.49 -11.23 16.65
C SER A 28 -4.05 -11.60 17.05
N PRO A 29 -3.21 -10.65 17.49
CA PRO A 29 -1.87 -10.96 17.94
C PRO A 29 -1.88 -11.84 19.19
N LYS A 30 -0.80 -12.60 19.41
CA LYS A 30 -0.67 -13.50 20.59
C LYS A 30 -0.84 -12.77 21.93
N ASP A 31 -0.40 -11.52 22.01
CA ASP A 31 -0.50 -10.67 23.20
C ASP A 31 -1.10 -9.31 22.81
N PRO A 32 -2.43 -9.17 22.82
CA PRO A 32 -3.10 -7.91 22.47
C PRO A 32 -2.74 -6.74 23.41
N ASN A 33 -2.36 -7.03 24.66
CA ASN A 33 -2.02 -6.01 25.64
C ASN A 33 -0.69 -5.30 25.34
N LYS A 34 0.16 -5.92 24.53
CA LYS A 34 1.42 -5.30 24.06
C LYS A 34 1.23 -4.29 22.93
N ILE A 35 0.07 -4.26 22.30
CA ILE A 35 -0.17 -3.35 21.19
C ILE A 35 -0.36 -1.94 21.72
N GLU A 36 0.56 -1.06 21.38
CA GLU A 36 0.58 0.35 21.75
C GLU A 36 0.26 1.29 20.58
N TYR A 37 0.43 0.81 19.33
CA TYR A 37 0.18 1.61 18.14
C TYR A 37 -0.62 0.83 17.09
N VAL A 38 -1.69 1.47 16.60
CA VAL A 38 -2.40 1.06 15.40
C VAL A 38 -2.17 2.12 14.34
N ILE A 39 -1.47 1.75 13.26
CA ILE A 39 -1.01 2.68 12.25
C ILE A 39 -1.79 2.44 10.96
N ALA A 40 -2.55 3.44 10.54
CA ALA A 40 -3.08 3.50 9.19
C ALA A 40 -1.96 3.98 8.25
N ASN A 41 -1.54 3.12 7.36
CA ASN A 41 -0.55 3.41 6.34
C ASN A 41 -1.20 4.24 5.22
N CYS A 42 -1.00 5.54 5.31
CA CYS A 42 -1.44 6.56 4.36
C CYS A 42 -0.26 7.07 3.49
N ALA A 43 0.88 6.37 3.51
CA ALA A 43 2.06 6.67 2.72
C ALA A 43 1.96 5.95 1.37
N GLU A 44 1.35 6.61 0.39
CA GLU A 44 1.24 6.15 -0.99
C GLU A 44 2.53 6.50 -1.73
N CYS A 45 3.58 5.67 -1.53
CA CYS A 45 4.94 5.96 -2.00
C CYS A 45 5.22 5.43 -3.42
N GLU A 46 4.34 4.60 -3.99
CA GLU A 46 4.46 4.15 -5.38
C GLU A 46 4.17 5.31 -6.34
N PRO A 47 5.08 5.63 -7.28
CA PRO A 47 4.82 6.63 -8.31
C PRO A 47 3.60 6.26 -9.16
N TYR A 48 2.94 7.26 -9.72
CA TYR A 48 1.72 7.18 -10.56
C TYR A 48 0.43 6.78 -9.82
N LEU A 49 0.48 6.15 -8.65
CA LEU A 49 -0.71 5.74 -7.92
C LEU A 49 -1.30 6.93 -7.14
N THR A 50 -2.64 6.99 -7.13
CA THR A 50 -3.38 8.06 -6.44
C THR A 50 -4.67 7.56 -5.76
N SER A 51 -4.84 6.24 -5.68
CA SER A 51 -6.04 5.63 -5.08
C SER A 51 -6.16 5.91 -3.58
N ASP A 52 -5.05 5.79 -2.83
CA ASP A 52 -5.03 6.04 -1.39
C ASP A 52 -5.22 7.53 -1.09
N TYR A 53 -4.60 8.43 -1.89
CA TYR A 53 -4.83 9.86 -1.82
C TYR A 53 -6.32 10.22 -1.96
N ARG A 54 -6.97 9.70 -3.01
CA ARG A 54 -8.40 9.95 -3.23
C ARG A 54 -9.25 9.37 -2.12
N ARG A 55 -8.89 8.20 -1.60
CA ARG A 55 -9.57 7.58 -0.47
C ARG A 55 -9.52 8.46 0.78
N MET A 56 -8.37 9.03 1.09
CA MET A 56 -8.20 9.96 2.21
C MET A 56 -9.03 11.24 2.05
N MET A 57 -9.13 11.75 0.83
CA MET A 57 -9.85 12.99 0.54
C MET A 57 -11.37 12.80 0.45
N GLU A 58 -11.82 11.67 -0.08
CA GLU A 58 -13.26 11.44 -0.36
C GLU A 58 -13.97 10.72 0.78
N GLU A 59 -13.28 9.87 1.53
CA GLU A 59 -13.87 9.09 2.62
C GLU A 59 -13.07 9.18 3.93
N PRO A 60 -12.64 10.39 4.37
CA PRO A 60 -11.81 10.55 5.57
C PRO A 60 -12.53 10.08 6.83
N ASP A 61 -13.85 10.25 6.90
CA ASP A 61 -14.66 9.80 8.05
C ASP A 61 -14.64 8.28 8.19
N LYS A 62 -14.66 7.55 7.07
CA LYS A 62 -14.58 6.08 7.08
C LYS A 62 -13.19 5.60 7.47
N LEU A 63 -12.14 6.29 7.03
CA LEU A 63 -10.77 6.01 7.43
C LEU A 63 -10.59 6.20 8.94
N ILE A 64 -11.02 7.33 9.48
CA ILE A 64 -10.97 7.61 10.92
C ILE A 64 -11.85 6.64 11.70
N GLY A 65 -13.05 6.36 11.22
CA GLY A 65 -13.97 5.39 11.83
C GLY A 65 -13.41 3.98 11.86
N GLY A 66 -12.78 3.53 10.78
CA GLY A 66 -12.11 2.23 10.70
C GLY A 66 -10.94 2.12 11.68
N LEU A 67 -10.11 3.16 11.77
CA LEU A 67 -9.04 3.23 12.77
C LEU A 67 -9.59 3.16 14.19
N LYS A 68 -10.68 3.85 14.49
CA LYS A 68 -11.36 3.76 15.81
C LYS A 68 -11.90 2.37 16.10
N ILE A 69 -12.42 1.67 15.11
CA ILE A 69 -12.87 0.27 15.27
C ILE A 69 -11.67 -0.62 15.60
N MET A 70 -10.56 -0.48 14.92
CA MET A 70 -9.34 -1.23 15.23
C MET A 70 -8.81 -0.93 16.64
N LEU A 71 -8.84 0.33 17.06
CA LEU A 71 -8.43 0.75 18.42
C LEU A 71 -9.26 0.11 19.52
N LYS A 72 -10.54 -0.23 19.29
CA LYS A 72 -11.36 -0.96 20.26
C LYS A 72 -10.86 -2.37 20.58
N LEU A 73 -9.98 -2.92 19.75
CA LEU A 73 -9.39 -4.24 19.98
C LEU A 73 -8.26 -4.21 21.01
N PHE A 74 -7.61 -3.04 21.19
CA PHE A 74 -6.40 -2.89 21.99
C PHE A 74 -6.55 -1.79 23.03
N ASP A 75 -6.55 -2.16 24.30
CA ASP A 75 -6.94 -1.26 25.40
C ASP A 75 -5.96 -0.08 25.61
N ASN A 76 -4.68 -0.26 25.23
CA ASN A 76 -3.62 0.74 25.42
C ASN A 76 -3.14 1.38 24.12
N ALA A 77 -3.81 1.10 23.00
CA ALA A 77 -3.30 1.52 21.70
C ALA A 77 -3.65 2.98 21.36
N HIS A 78 -2.69 3.64 20.70
CA HIS A 78 -2.83 4.95 20.08
C HIS A 78 -2.86 4.82 18.56
N GLY A 79 -3.77 5.53 17.90
CA GLY A 79 -3.94 5.53 16.46
C GLY A 79 -3.02 6.53 15.76
N ILE A 80 -2.38 6.11 14.69
CA ILE A 80 -1.55 6.99 13.86
C ILE A 80 -2.05 6.95 12.42
N LEU A 81 -2.39 8.12 11.86
CA LEU A 81 -2.59 8.32 10.42
C LEU A 81 -1.25 8.83 9.86
N ALA A 82 -0.53 7.98 9.14
CA ALA A 82 0.83 8.24 8.68
C ALA A 82 0.83 8.64 7.21
N VAL A 83 0.93 9.94 6.91
CA VAL A 83 0.76 10.55 5.57
C VAL A 83 2.06 11.18 5.10
N GLU A 84 2.45 11.00 3.83
CA GLU A 84 3.62 11.69 3.26
C GLU A 84 3.38 13.19 3.09
N ASP A 85 4.44 14.00 3.25
CA ASP A 85 4.41 15.47 3.25
C ASP A 85 4.13 16.09 1.87
N ASN A 86 4.15 15.27 0.80
CA ASN A 86 3.68 15.67 -0.53
C ASN A 86 2.13 15.73 -0.66
N LYS A 87 1.40 15.41 0.42
CA LYS A 87 -0.08 15.45 0.48
C LYS A 87 -0.54 16.41 1.60
N PRO A 88 -0.21 17.73 1.53
CA PRO A 88 -0.48 18.67 2.60
C PRO A 88 -1.97 18.91 2.85
N ASP A 89 -2.80 18.77 1.83
CA ASP A 89 -4.26 18.85 1.89
C ASP A 89 -4.86 17.70 2.71
N CYS A 90 -4.41 16.46 2.45
CA CYS A 90 -4.80 15.30 3.27
C CYS A 90 -4.39 15.48 4.73
N ILE A 91 -3.15 15.92 4.99
CA ILE A 91 -2.65 16.17 6.34
C ILE A 91 -3.51 17.21 7.04
N SER A 92 -3.85 18.30 6.37
CA SER A 92 -4.66 19.37 6.93
C SER A 92 -6.08 18.90 7.24
N LEU A 93 -6.72 18.19 6.30
CA LEU A 93 -8.06 17.64 6.46
C LEU A 93 -8.12 16.66 7.63
N LEU A 94 -7.22 15.67 7.66
CA LEU A 94 -7.20 14.65 8.71
C LEU A 94 -6.91 15.26 10.09
N LYS A 95 -5.98 16.23 10.19
CA LYS A 95 -5.73 16.98 11.44
C LYS A 95 -6.96 17.74 11.92
N GLN A 96 -7.71 18.36 11.00
CA GLN A 96 -8.94 19.05 11.36
C GLN A 96 -9.99 18.09 11.90
N LEU A 97 -10.19 16.96 11.25
CA LEU A 97 -11.20 15.97 11.63
C LEU A 97 -10.85 15.22 12.93
N THR A 98 -9.55 15.06 13.23
CA THR A 98 -9.10 14.37 14.47
C THR A 98 -8.72 15.33 15.61
N LYS A 99 -8.92 16.64 15.44
CA LYS A 99 -8.49 17.68 16.40
C LYS A 99 -8.94 17.43 17.84
N ASN A 100 -10.13 16.90 18.02
CA ASN A 100 -10.73 16.65 19.33
C ASN A 100 -10.61 15.19 19.79
N ASP A 101 -9.82 14.39 19.08
CA ASP A 101 -9.62 12.97 19.39
C ASP A 101 -8.21 12.74 19.94
N PRO A 102 -8.04 12.65 21.26
CA PRO A 102 -6.71 12.49 21.87
C PRO A 102 -6.06 11.14 21.58
N GLN A 103 -6.85 10.16 21.10
CA GLN A 103 -6.37 8.81 20.81
C GLN A 103 -5.77 8.70 19.40
N ILE A 104 -5.94 9.71 18.52
CA ILE A 104 -5.47 9.66 17.13
C ILE A 104 -4.52 10.83 16.85
N THR A 105 -3.38 10.52 16.24
CA THR A 105 -2.40 11.50 15.76
C THR A 105 -2.20 11.39 14.26
N VAL A 106 -2.18 12.53 13.55
CA VAL A 106 -1.78 12.60 12.15
C VAL A 106 -0.30 12.94 12.08
N LYS A 107 0.51 12.03 11.53
CA LYS A 107 1.95 12.16 11.42
C LYS A 107 2.37 12.41 9.97
N ALA A 108 2.93 13.59 9.71
CA ALA A 108 3.55 13.91 8.43
C ALA A 108 4.89 13.18 8.31
N LEU A 109 5.08 12.45 7.22
CA LEU A 109 6.29 11.69 6.92
C LEU A 109 7.00 12.31 5.72
N LYS A 110 8.32 12.27 5.71
CA LYS A 110 9.10 12.72 4.56
C LYS A 110 8.80 11.84 3.35
N THR A 111 8.46 12.46 2.22
CA THR A 111 8.27 11.76 0.95
C THR A 111 9.55 11.10 0.50
N LYS A 112 9.53 9.78 0.41
CA LYS A 112 10.61 8.95 -0.12
C LYS A 112 10.13 7.52 -0.37
N TYR A 113 10.76 6.81 -1.27
CA TYR A 113 10.52 5.38 -1.45
C TYR A 113 11.56 4.57 -0.64
N PRO A 114 11.16 3.52 0.09
CA PRO A 114 9.81 2.98 0.32
C PRO A 114 9.22 3.40 1.68
N GLN A 115 8.69 4.61 1.81
CA GLN A 115 8.14 5.13 3.08
C GLN A 115 6.94 4.32 3.58
N GLY A 116 6.13 3.76 2.66
CA GLY A 116 4.99 2.91 2.98
C GLY A 116 5.35 1.46 3.33
N ALA A 117 6.61 1.05 3.22
CA ALA A 117 7.03 -0.28 3.65
C ALA A 117 6.83 -0.43 5.17
N GLU A 118 6.13 -1.49 5.60
CA GLU A 118 5.64 -1.67 6.98
C GLU A 118 6.71 -1.42 8.05
N ARG A 119 7.90 -1.99 7.90
CA ARG A 119 9.02 -1.82 8.87
C ARG A 119 9.57 -0.41 8.85
N GLN A 120 9.69 0.21 7.68
CA GLN A 120 10.13 1.58 7.53
C GLN A 120 9.12 2.56 8.14
N LEU A 121 7.84 2.31 7.91
CA LEU A 121 6.74 3.10 8.45
C LEU A 121 6.71 3.06 9.98
N ILE A 122 6.86 1.86 10.58
CA ILE A 122 6.93 1.71 12.04
C ILE A 122 8.11 2.51 12.60
N TYR A 123 9.29 2.40 11.99
CA TYR A 123 10.44 3.18 12.43
C TYR A 123 10.21 4.69 12.31
N ALA A 124 9.67 5.16 11.18
CA ALA A 124 9.39 6.58 10.95
C ALA A 124 8.32 7.14 11.91
N THR A 125 7.35 6.31 12.30
CA THR A 125 6.24 6.75 13.16
C THR A 125 6.52 6.59 14.65
N THR A 126 7.21 5.55 15.07
CA THR A 126 7.39 5.17 16.49
C THR A 126 8.85 5.15 16.96
N GLY A 127 9.82 5.17 16.04
CA GLY A 127 11.24 4.95 16.35
C GLY A 127 11.62 3.49 16.64
N ARG A 128 10.65 2.57 16.63
CA ARG A 128 10.86 1.15 16.92
C ARG A 128 11.52 0.44 15.74
N LYS A 129 12.44 -0.47 16.03
CA LYS A 129 13.18 -1.23 15.01
C LYS A 129 12.70 -2.68 15.00
N ILE A 130 12.51 -3.22 13.80
CA ILE A 130 12.08 -4.60 13.55
C ILE A 130 13.19 -5.30 12.78
N ASN A 131 13.72 -6.40 13.31
CA ASN A 131 14.68 -7.25 12.61
C ASN A 131 13.96 -8.26 11.69
N SER A 132 14.71 -9.09 10.98
CA SER A 132 14.16 -10.04 10.00
C SER A 132 13.24 -11.12 10.60
N SER A 133 13.44 -11.49 11.86
CA SER A 133 12.66 -12.53 12.55
C SER A 133 11.44 -12.02 13.30
N MET A 134 11.28 -10.70 13.44
CA MET A 134 10.19 -10.07 14.18
C MET A 134 9.02 -9.68 13.27
N LEU A 135 7.82 -9.72 13.85
CA LEU A 135 6.60 -9.16 13.27
C LEU A 135 6.29 -7.78 13.89
N PRO A 136 5.47 -6.94 13.25
CA PRO A 136 5.02 -5.65 13.82
C PRO A 136 4.45 -5.76 15.22
N ALA A 137 3.67 -6.80 15.51
CA ALA A 137 3.09 -7.04 16.84
C ALA A 137 4.15 -7.27 17.93
N ASP A 138 5.32 -7.83 17.59
CA ASP A 138 6.42 -8.04 18.56
C ASP A 138 7.00 -6.74 19.10
N VAL A 139 6.85 -5.66 18.32
CA VAL A 139 7.22 -4.30 18.73
C VAL A 139 5.98 -3.43 19.08
N GLY A 140 4.86 -4.06 19.37
CA GLY A 140 3.64 -3.39 19.82
C GLY A 140 2.92 -2.56 18.75
N CYS A 141 3.05 -2.93 17.48
CA CYS A 141 2.46 -2.19 16.36
C CYS A 141 1.54 -3.09 15.52
N ILE A 142 0.41 -2.53 15.07
CA ILE A 142 -0.41 -3.07 13.99
C ILE A 142 -0.39 -2.04 12.87
N VAL A 143 -0.21 -2.48 11.63
CA VAL A 143 -0.17 -1.60 10.45
C VAL A 143 -1.12 -2.11 9.39
N ASP A 144 -2.04 -1.27 8.94
CA ASP A 144 -2.92 -1.58 7.81
C ASP A 144 -3.00 -0.41 6.83
N ASN A 145 -3.11 -0.75 5.53
CA ASN A 145 -3.26 0.23 4.46
C ASN A 145 -4.61 0.98 4.57
N VAL A 146 -4.67 2.21 4.06
CA VAL A 146 -5.87 3.07 4.01
C VAL A 146 -7.11 2.31 3.55
N ASP A 147 -7.04 1.59 2.42
CA ASP A 147 -8.18 0.86 1.88
C ASP A 147 -8.62 -0.29 2.80
N THR A 148 -7.67 -0.98 3.44
CA THR A 148 -7.96 -2.02 4.44
C THR A 148 -8.72 -1.44 5.63
N VAL A 149 -8.29 -0.29 6.14
CA VAL A 149 -8.96 0.39 7.26
C VAL A 149 -10.37 0.83 6.89
N VAL A 150 -10.57 1.38 5.69
CA VAL A 150 -11.91 1.73 5.17
C VAL A 150 -12.79 0.49 4.97
N ALA A 151 -12.22 -0.63 4.49
CA ALA A 151 -12.96 -1.88 4.35
C ALA A 151 -13.41 -2.44 5.72
N ILE A 152 -12.59 -2.33 6.77
CA ILE A 152 -12.98 -2.68 8.14
C ILE A 152 -14.17 -1.84 8.58
N TYR A 153 -14.14 -0.51 8.35
CA TYR A 153 -15.28 0.36 8.64
C TYR A 153 -16.55 -0.12 7.97
N ARG A 154 -16.48 -0.37 6.65
CA ARG A 154 -17.63 -0.80 5.86
C ARG A 154 -18.19 -2.15 6.31
N ALA A 155 -17.32 -3.09 6.63
CA ALA A 155 -17.74 -4.39 7.13
C ALA A 155 -18.49 -4.29 8.47
N VAL A 156 -17.93 -3.56 9.42
CA VAL A 156 -18.47 -3.48 10.79
C VAL A 156 -19.71 -2.58 10.88
N THR A 157 -19.74 -1.47 10.11
CA THR A 157 -20.83 -0.48 10.23
C THR A 157 -21.88 -0.59 9.16
N GLU A 158 -21.49 -1.03 7.94
CA GLU A 158 -22.40 -1.09 6.79
C GLU A 158 -22.75 -2.55 6.40
N GLY A 159 -22.14 -3.56 7.04
CA GLY A 159 -22.32 -4.98 6.70
C GLY A 159 -21.84 -5.36 5.30
N ARG A 160 -20.90 -4.59 4.74
CA ARG A 160 -20.40 -4.76 3.35
C ARG A 160 -19.10 -5.55 3.32
N PRO A 161 -19.06 -6.74 2.71
CA PRO A 161 -17.83 -7.50 2.52
C PRO A 161 -16.90 -6.84 1.49
N LEU A 162 -15.65 -7.29 1.45
CA LEU A 162 -14.65 -6.80 0.49
C LEU A 162 -14.92 -7.38 -0.91
N MET A 163 -15.68 -6.67 -1.71
CA MET A 163 -16.08 -7.05 -3.07
C MET A 163 -15.58 -6.10 -4.16
N GLU A 164 -14.95 -5.00 -3.77
CA GLU A 164 -14.49 -3.95 -4.69
C GLU A 164 -13.14 -3.38 -4.28
N ARG A 165 -12.41 -2.85 -5.26
CA ARG A 165 -11.15 -2.13 -5.08
C ARG A 165 -11.21 -0.76 -5.74
N ILE A 166 -10.39 0.18 -5.25
CA ILE A 166 -10.04 1.36 -6.05
C ILE A 166 -8.73 1.05 -6.77
N ILE A 167 -8.77 1.13 -8.10
CA ILE A 167 -7.61 0.84 -8.95
C ILE A 167 -7.29 2.09 -9.77
N THR A 168 -6.03 2.51 -9.73
CA THR A 168 -5.51 3.59 -10.56
C THR A 168 -5.19 3.05 -11.96
N VAL A 169 -5.86 3.56 -13.00
CA VAL A 169 -5.49 3.30 -14.39
C VAL A 169 -4.76 4.53 -14.91
N THR A 170 -3.51 4.39 -15.32
CA THR A 170 -2.63 5.52 -15.61
C THR A 170 -1.50 5.16 -16.58
N GLY A 171 -0.68 6.13 -16.87
CA GLY A 171 0.41 6.05 -17.84
C GLY A 171 0.12 6.89 -19.08
N ASP A 172 1.16 7.20 -19.80
CA ASP A 172 1.09 8.05 -21.00
C ASP A 172 0.43 7.36 -22.20
N ALA A 173 0.30 6.02 -22.17
CA ALA A 173 -0.41 5.26 -23.20
C ALA A 173 -1.95 5.25 -22.98
N VAL A 174 -2.45 5.52 -21.77
CA VAL A 174 -3.88 5.44 -21.46
C VAL A 174 -4.64 6.66 -21.97
N ALA A 175 -5.81 6.44 -22.55
CA ALA A 175 -6.64 7.53 -23.11
C ALA A 175 -7.19 8.46 -22.02
N ASN A 176 -7.81 7.91 -20.96
CA ASN A 176 -8.43 8.68 -19.87
C ASN A 176 -7.94 8.18 -18.50
N PRO A 177 -6.72 8.60 -18.05
CA PRO A 177 -6.18 8.18 -16.76
C PRO A 177 -7.06 8.66 -15.60
N ARG A 178 -7.43 7.73 -14.68
CA ARG A 178 -8.19 8.03 -13.46
C ARG A 178 -8.23 6.84 -12.51
N ASN A 179 -8.79 7.07 -11.32
CA ASN A 179 -9.13 6.00 -10.38
C ASN A 179 -10.52 5.45 -10.66
N PHE A 180 -10.64 4.13 -10.62
CA PHE A 180 -11.91 3.41 -10.81
C PHE A 180 -12.26 2.60 -9.58
N ARG A 181 -13.56 2.56 -9.26
CA ARG A 181 -14.12 1.59 -8.31
C ARG A 181 -14.46 0.32 -9.08
N VAL A 182 -13.72 -0.74 -8.83
CA VAL A 182 -13.69 -1.95 -9.63
C VAL A 182 -14.20 -3.13 -8.80
N PRO A 183 -15.23 -3.86 -9.23
CA PRO A 183 -15.57 -5.14 -8.62
C PRO A 183 -14.41 -6.13 -8.79
N ILE A 184 -14.10 -6.87 -7.73
CA ILE A 184 -13.05 -7.90 -7.78
C ILE A 184 -13.49 -8.99 -8.78
N GLY A 185 -12.55 -9.38 -9.66
CA GLY A 185 -12.81 -10.32 -10.75
C GLY A 185 -13.06 -9.69 -12.12
N MET A 186 -13.27 -8.38 -12.22
CA MET A 186 -13.28 -7.64 -13.48
C MET A 186 -11.91 -7.77 -14.16
N SER A 187 -11.86 -8.06 -15.47
CA SER A 187 -10.58 -8.15 -16.17
C SER A 187 -9.92 -6.78 -16.34
N TYR A 188 -8.59 -6.77 -16.46
CA TYR A 188 -7.86 -5.54 -16.77
C TYR A 188 -8.22 -5.01 -18.16
N GLN A 189 -8.64 -5.88 -19.10
CA GLN A 189 -9.13 -5.45 -20.41
C GLN A 189 -10.42 -4.64 -20.28
N GLU A 190 -11.42 -5.16 -19.57
CA GLU A 190 -12.67 -4.42 -19.32
C GLU A 190 -12.42 -3.09 -18.61
N LEU A 191 -11.50 -3.08 -17.64
CA LEU A 191 -11.11 -1.86 -16.91
C LEU A 191 -10.46 -0.84 -17.84
N LEU A 192 -9.57 -1.27 -18.73
CA LEU A 192 -8.94 -0.42 -19.73
C LEU A 192 -9.98 0.12 -20.73
N ASP A 193 -10.93 -0.71 -21.18
CA ASP A 193 -11.99 -0.28 -22.10
C ASP A 193 -12.85 0.84 -21.50
N VAL A 194 -13.20 0.74 -20.20
CA VAL A 194 -13.87 1.81 -19.46
C VAL A 194 -13.01 3.08 -19.35
N ALA A 195 -11.67 2.95 -19.32
CA ALA A 195 -10.74 4.07 -19.36
C ALA A 195 -10.55 4.65 -20.79
N GLY A 196 -11.27 4.13 -21.80
CA GLY A 196 -11.22 4.60 -23.18
C GLY A 196 -10.12 3.94 -24.03
N GLY A 197 -9.51 2.88 -23.53
CA GLY A 197 -8.45 2.14 -24.23
C GLY A 197 -7.09 2.84 -24.20
N PHE A 198 -6.22 2.37 -25.06
CA PHE A 198 -4.93 3.03 -25.32
C PHE A 198 -5.10 4.12 -26.39
N LYS A 199 -4.47 5.27 -26.18
CA LYS A 199 -4.32 6.30 -27.22
C LYS A 199 -3.08 6.09 -28.09
N GLN A 200 -2.14 5.27 -27.61
CA GLN A 200 -0.94 4.83 -28.28
C GLN A 200 -0.58 3.43 -27.76
N GLU A 201 -0.05 2.57 -28.61
CA GLU A 201 0.39 1.22 -28.23
C GLU A 201 1.46 1.30 -27.14
N PRO A 202 1.27 0.66 -25.98
CA PRO A 202 2.27 0.68 -24.92
C PRO A 202 3.43 -0.29 -25.21
N GLU A 203 4.64 0.12 -24.89
CA GLU A 203 5.79 -0.78 -24.84
C GLU A 203 5.82 -1.59 -23.54
N LYS A 204 5.22 -1.04 -22.47
CA LYS A 204 5.20 -1.70 -21.17
C LYS A 204 3.86 -1.52 -20.46
N ILE A 205 3.31 -2.64 -19.98
CA ILE A 205 2.11 -2.67 -19.14
C ILE A 205 2.49 -3.30 -17.80
N ILE A 206 2.11 -2.64 -16.71
CA ILE A 206 2.43 -3.06 -15.34
C ILE A 206 1.15 -3.17 -14.52
N CYS A 207 0.96 -4.32 -13.86
CA CYS A 207 -0.02 -4.48 -12.79
C CYS A 207 0.59 -3.98 -11.49
N GLY A 208 0.05 -2.87 -10.96
CA GLY A 208 0.62 -2.16 -9.83
C GLY A 208 1.43 -0.92 -10.22
N GLY A 209 2.25 -0.43 -9.29
CA GLY A 209 3.15 0.69 -9.56
C GLY A 209 4.49 0.25 -10.16
N PRO A 210 5.32 1.20 -10.61
CA PRO A 210 6.56 0.88 -11.32
C PRO A 210 7.65 0.27 -10.43
N MET A 211 7.52 0.39 -9.09
CA MET A 211 8.53 -0.09 -8.14
C MET A 211 8.27 -1.54 -7.70
N MET A 212 7.00 -1.90 -7.42
CA MET A 212 6.61 -3.21 -6.88
C MET A 212 5.67 -3.99 -7.80
N GLY A 213 5.18 -3.39 -8.88
CA GLY A 213 4.32 -4.05 -9.85
C GLY A 213 5.08 -5.08 -10.70
N PHE A 214 4.33 -5.85 -11.46
CA PHE A 214 4.89 -6.84 -12.39
C PHE A 214 4.39 -6.58 -13.81
N GLY A 215 5.26 -6.86 -14.79
CA GLY A 215 4.94 -6.71 -16.21
C GLY A 215 3.83 -7.66 -16.63
N MET A 216 2.92 -7.16 -17.46
CA MET A 216 1.82 -7.93 -18.04
C MET A 216 2.02 -8.07 -19.56
N PHE A 217 1.74 -9.24 -20.07
CA PHE A 217 1.74 -9.53 -21.52
C PHE A 217 0.32 -9.74 -22.08
N GLN A 218 -0.69 -9.82 -21.19
CA GLN A 218 -2.11 -9.91 -21.55
C GLN A 218 -2.96 -9.21 -20.49
N LEU A 219 -4.13 -8.72 -20.89
CA LEU A 219 -5.06 -8.02 -20.00
C LEU A 219 -6.32 -8.85 -19.67
N ASP A 220 -6.48 -10.02 -20.28
CA ASP A 220 -7.55 -10.97 -19.98
C ASP A 220 -7.24 -11.76 -18.69
N VAL A 221 -6.96 -11.02 -17.62
CA VAL A 221 -6.74 -11.56 -16.28
C VAL A 221 -7.56 -10.76 -15.28
N PRO A 222 -8.13 -11.39 -14.24
CA PRO A 222 -9.02 -10.72 -13.31
C PRO A 222 -8.24 -9.85 -12.32
N THR A 223 -8.86 -8.75 -11.91
CA THR A 223 -8.44 -7.96 -10.75
C THR A 223 -8.69 -8.77 -9.47
N THR A 224 -7.81 -8.57 -8.50
CA THR A 224 -7.83 -9.27 -7.21
C THR A 224 -7.96 -8.29 -6.04
N LYS A 225 -8.08 -8.81 -4.82
CA LYS A 225 -8.09 -8.00 -3.60
C LYS A 225 -6.81 -7.17 -3.41
N THR A 226 -5.71 -7.56 -4.03
CA THR A 226 -4.41 -6.87 -3.94
C THR A 226 -4.08 -6.01 -5.16
N SER A 227 -4.94 -5.97 -6.16
CA SER A 227 -4.76 -5.09 -7.33
C SER A 227 -4.80 -3.62 -6.92
N THR A 228 -3.82 -2.83 -7.37
CA THR A 228 -3.67 -1.41 -7.01
C THR A 228 -3.72 -0.48 -8.22
N ALA A 229 -3.11 -0.89 -9.34
CA ALA A 229 -3.07 -0.09 -10.55
C ALA A 229 -2.93 -0.92 -11.81
N LEU A 230 -3.26 -0.27 -12.94
CA LEU A 230 -2.84 -0.61 -14.30
C LEU A 230 -2.04 0.59 -14.82
N LEU A 231 -0.76 0.40 -15.03
CA LEU A 231 0.16 1.42 -15.56
C LEU A 231 0.60 0.99 -16.97
N ALA A 232 0.35 1.83 -17.97
CA ALA A 232 0.75 1.58 -19.35
C ALA A 232 1.64 2.72 -19.87
N LEU A 233 2.85 2.38 -20.27
CA LEU A 233 3.89 3.31 -20.70
C LEU A 233 4.20 3.14 -22.18
N THR A 234 4.34 4.25 -22.90
CA THR A 234 4.68 4.26 -24.34
C THR A 234 6.15 3.98 -24.58
N GLN A 235 6.99 4.07 -23.56
CA GLN A 235 8.42 3.77 -23.61
C GLN A 235 8.84 2.95 -22.40
N ASP A 236 9.69 1.96 -22.59
CA ASP A 236 10.36 1.25 -21.51
C ASP A 236 11.82 1.73 -21.42
N ASP A 237 12.02 2.89 -20.80
CA ASP A 237 13.34 3.51 -20.64
C ASP A 237 14.38 2.56 -20.02
N VAL A 238 13.94 1.63 -19.17
CA VAL A 238 14.84 0.65 -18.54
C VAL A 238 15.36 -0.36 -19.55
N SER A 239 14.47 -0.88 -20.41
CA SER A 239 14.86 -1.83 -21.47
C SER A 239 15.62 -1.15 -22.62
N ALA A 240 15.43 0.14 -22.82
CA ALA A 240 16.14 0.92 -23.83
C ALA A 240 17.59 1.28 -23.44
N MET A 241 17.94 1.15 -22.16
CA MET A 241 19.31 1.45 -21.70
C MET A 241 20.28 0.32 -22.04
N GLU A 242 21.35 0.67 -22.73
CA GLU A 242 22.47 -0.23 -22.97
C GLU A 242 23.18 -0.57 -21.65
N PRO A 243 23.42 -1.86 -21.36
CA PRO A 243 24.19 -2.26 -20.19
C PRO A 243 25.62 -1.72 -20.27
N SER A 244 26.13 -1.19 -19.17
CA SER A 244 27.51 -0.74 -19.08
C SER A 244 28.31 -1.56 -18.05
N PRO A 245 29.62 -1.81 -18.29
CA PRO A 245 30.46 -2.54 -17.33
C PRO A 245 30.48 -1.85 -15.96
N CYS A 246 30.45 -2.66 -14.91
CA CYS A 246 30.57 -2.16 -13.55
C CYS A 246 31.95 -1.57 -13.29
N ILE A 247 32.02 -0.31 -12.83
CA ILE A 247 33.27 0.38 -12.48
C ILE A 247 33.81 0.02 -11.09
N ASN A 248 33.15 -0.89 -10.36
CA ASN A 248 33.53 -1.37 -9.03
C ASN A 248 33.69 -0.26 -7.95
N CYS A 249 32.92 0.81 -8.03
CA CYS A 249 33.03 1.94 -7.08
C CYS A 249 32.45 1.65 -5.66
N GLY A 250 31.75 0.53 -5.45
CA GLY A 250 31.22 0.12 -4.15
C GLY A 250 30.01 0.88 -3.63
N ARG A 251 29.54 1.93 -4.30
CA ARG A 251 28.40 2.77 -3.83
C ARG A 251 27.11 1.98 -3.61
N CYS A 252 26.85 0.97 -4.42
CA CYS A 252 25.68 0.10 -4.26
C CYS A 252 25.74 -0.75 -2.98
N VAL A 253 26.95 -1.18 -2.58
CA VAL A 253 27.19 -1.91 -1.32
C VAL A 253 26.99 -1.00 -0.12
N GLU A 254 27.51 0.22 -0.19
CA GLU A 254 27.35 1.22 0.88
C GLU A 254 25.90 1.63 1.07
N ALA A 255 25.15 1.79 -0.04
CA ALA A 255 23.73 2.14 -0.01
C ALA A 255 22.83 0.99 0.45
N CYS A 256 23.28 -0.26 0.33
CA CYS A 256 22.48 -1.42 0.68
C CYS A 256 22.37 -1.63 2.20
N PRO A 257 21.16 -1.61 2.79
CA PRO A 257 20.99 -1.86 4.23
C PRO A 257 21.37 -3.28 4.63
N GLY A 258 21.30 -4.25 3.72
CA GLY A 258 21.74 -5.65 3.91
C GLY A 258 23.23 -5.86 3.64
N ARG A 259 23.94 -4.83 3.14
CA ARG A 259 25.36 -4.89 2.76
C ARG A 259 25.69 -6.06 1.80
N ILE A 260 24.73 -6.43 0.97
CA ILE A 260 24.98 -7.37 -0.13
C ILE A 260 25.84 -6.69 -1.20
N VAL A 261 26.37 -7.47 -2.13
CA VAL A 261 27.17 -6.97 -3.24
C VAL A 261 26.35 -7.06 -4.54
N PRO A 262 25.59 -6.00 -4.91
CA PRO A 262 24.68 -6.06 -6.06
C PRO A 262 25.37 -6.37 -7.38
N SER A 263 26.62 -5.93 -7.55
CA SER A 263 27.40 -6.22 -8.78
C SER A 263 27.69 -7.70 -8.95
N LEU A 264 27.98 -8.43 -7.87
CA LEU A 264 28.18 -9.88 -7.95
C LEU A 264 26.85 -10.60 -8.22
N LEU A 265 25.75 -10.15 -7.59
CA LEU A 265 24.43 -10.72 -7.84
C LEU A 265 24.03 -10.57 -9.32
N ALA A 266 24.29 -9.39 -9.91
CA ALA A 266 24.03 -9.18 -11.33
C ALA A 266 24.88 -10.15 -12.20
N THR A 267 26.17 -10.28 -11.92
CA THR A 267 27.07 -11.18 -12.65
C THR A 267 26.59 -12.64 -12.55
N TYR A 268 26.23 -13.12 -11.37
CA TYR A 268 25.72 -14.48 -11.22
C TYR A 268 24.38 -14.68 -11.93
N ALA A 269 23.48 -13.71 -11.84
CA ALA A 269 22.20 -13.77 -12.55
C ALA A 269 22.37 -13.83 -14.08
N GLU A 270 23.34 -13.09 -14.65
CA GLU A 270 23.65 -13.13 -16.07
C GLU A 270 24.22 -14.49 -16.52
N HIS A 271 24.93 -15.19 -15.65
CA HIS A 271 25.53 -16.50 -15.93
C HIS A 271 24.69 -17.68 -15.44
N PHE A 272 23.52 -17.42 -14.84
CA PHE A 272 22.62 -18.44 -14.26
C PHE A 272 23.29 -19.30 -13.16
N ASP A 273 24.19 -18.74 -12.37
CA ASP A 273 24.91 -19.39 -11.27
C ASP A 273 24.21 -19.16 -9.91
#